data_59a07b9fdee7bdd56c90a788eafffbc6
#
_entry.id   59a07b9fdee7bdd56c90a788eafffbc6
#
_cell.length_a   1.000
_cell.length_b   1.000
_cell.length_c   1.000
_cell.angle_alpha   90.00
_cell.angle_beta   90.00
_cell.angle_gamma   90.00
#
_symmetry.space_group_name_H-M   'P 1'
#
loop_
_entity.id
_entity.type
_entity.pdbx_description
1 polymer ?
#
loop_
_entity_poly.entity_id
_entity_poly.type
_entity_poly.pdbx_seq_one_letter_code
_entity_poly.pdbx_strand_id
1 'polypeptide(L)'
;MTERKIILKHAGTVLAGQLAVVAFGVTDTLIAGRYDSHALAVLSVSSAIYITVYVALIGMIQALLPLFAELYGAKKFEKIGAIFRQTLYVWLCISVIGFLILISPYFVLQWTKVPAELQTDIQSYLGLLALALPPALFFRLYSSFNQSIGKPRLVTWLQIGGLIVKIPLSILFVFGFSVIPEMGLMGCALATVLVTFGMALIAIVLMKTSPLYERFVLWKNIEAPDWEQLKQMARLGIPNGFSVLVEVTSFTLMALFIARLGTAAAASHQIAANMTALLYMIPLSFSIAISARVSYWIGSGNFLKMREAILTGFQLIGLEAIVMAAVLWVFSREIALLYAKDPEVAVIAAELLILIGFYHLGDALQTLCFFILRSFKITLVPMLLYSVMLWGVGLSGGYLLAYHGFPGINAMQSPHAFWLMSLSALALVGTCLLYLVWRNTNAKVNQITSV
;
A
#
# COMPACT_ATOMS: atom_id res chain seq x y z
N MET A 1 -1.21 23.49 18.64
CA MET A 1 -0.52 23.17 17.36
C MET A 1 -1.49 23.40 16.22
N THR A 2 -1.05 24.01 15.11
CA THR A 2 -1.88 24.14 13.89
C THR A 2 -2.12 22.77 13.23
N GLU A 3 -3.24 22.60 12.52
CA GLU A 3 -3.57 21.35 11.78
C GLU A 3 -2.41 20.93 10.87
N ARG A 4 -1.83 21.89 10.14
CA ARG A 4 -0.67 21.68 9.27
C ARG A 4 0.49 20.98 9.98
N LYS A 5 0.86 21.45 11.18
CA LYS A 5 1.98 20.89 11.96
C LYS A 5 1.66 19.47 12.48
N ILE A 6 0.39 19.22 12.82
CA ILE A 6 -0.06 17.89 13.26
C ILE A 6 0.01 16.90 12.11
N ILE A 7 -0.52 17.27 10.93
CA ILE A 7 -0.50 16.43 9.73
C ILE A 7 0.94 16.13 9.29
N LEU A 8 1.80 17.15 9.19
CA LEU A 8 3.21 16.97 8.79
C LEU A 8 3.96 16.03 9.73
N LYS A 9 3.79 16.18 11.04
CA LYS A 9 4.43 15.30 12.03
C LYS A 9 3.92 13.86 11.94
N HIS A 10 2.62 13.70 11.74
CA HIS A 10 2.01 12.37 11.57
C HIS A 10 2.48 11.72 10.27
N ALA A 11 2.38 12.43 9.15
CA ALA A 11 2.77 11.94 7.83
C ALA A 11 4.27 11.59 7.77
N GLY A 12 5.16 12.45 8.28
CA GLY A 12 6.59 12.15 8.32
C GLY A 12 6.92 10.93 9.18
N THR A 13 6.19 10.72 10.28
CA THR A 13 6.36 9.51 11.10
C THR A 13 5.88 8.26 10.34
N VAL A 14 4.74 8.33 9.67
CA VAL A 14 4.21 7.22 8.86
C VAL A 14 5.16 6.92 7.70
N LEU A 15 5.67 7.93 7.01
CA LEU A 15 6.61 7.79 5.90
C LEU A 15 7.86 7.02 6.32
N ALA A 16 8.47 7.39 7.46
CA ALA A 16 9.63 6.66 7.98
C ALA A 16 9.33 5.18 8.22
N GLY A 17 8.14 4.86 8.73
CA GLY A 17 7.69 3.48 8.88
C GLY A 17 7.46 2.75 7.55
N GLN A 18 6.86 3.41 6.57
CA GLN A 18 6.64 2.82 5.24
C GLN A 18 7.97 2.54 4.51
N LEU A 19 8.93 3.45 4.61
CA LEU A 19 10.29 3.23 4.07
C LEU A 19 10.99 2.04 4.75
N ALA A 20 10.82 1.87 6.07
CA ALA A 20 11.33 0.69 6.75
C ALA A 20 10.70 -0.61 6.21
N VAL A 21 9.38 -0.61 5.93
CA VAL A 21 8.69 -1.77 5.32
C VAL A 21 9.22 -2.07 3.92
N VAL A 22 9.44 -1.06 3.09
CA VAL A 22 10.04 -1.25 1.75
C VAL A 22 11.45 -1.85 1.88
N ALA A 23 12.23 -1.39 2.85
CA ALA A 23 13.58 -1.90 3.11
C ALA A 23 13.61 -3.39 3.51
N PHE A 24 12.51 -3.97 4.06
CA PHE A 24 12.41 -5.42 4.26
C PHE A 24 12.58 -6.20 2.95
N GLY A 25 11.85 -5.80 1.90
CA GLY A 25 11.93 -6.45 0.58
C GLY A 25 13.28 -6.24 -0.10
N VAL A 26 13.83 -5.02 0.00
CA VAL A 26 15.18 -4.72 -0.52
C VAL A 26 16.23 -5.59 0.17
N THR A 27 16.14 -5.79 1.47
CA THR A 27 17.04 -6.66 2.24
C THR A 27 17.00 -8.10 1.70
N ASP A 28 15.81 -8.67 1.52
CA ASP A 28 15.65 -10.03 1.01
C ASP A 28 16.22 -10.16 -0.40
N THR A 29 15.97 -9.17 -1.27
CA THR A 29 16.49 -9.16 -2.64
C THR A 29 18.01 -9.10 -2.69
N LEU A 30 18.63 -8.25 -1.85
CA LEU A 30 20.08 -8.12 -1.77
C LEU A 30 20.74 -9.40 -1.24
N ILE A 31 20.17 -10.02 -0.22
CA ILE A 31 20.70 -11.24 0.39
C ILE A 31 20.55 -12.42 -0.57
N ALA A 32 19.36 -12.61 -1.17
CA ALA A 32 19.11 -13.67 -2.15
C ALA A 32 20.01 -13.53 -3.39
N GLY A 33 20.18 -12.30 -3.90
CA GLY A 33 21.04 -12.05 -5.06
C GLY A 33 22.54 -12.28 -4.80
N ARG A 34 22.97 -12.17 -3.52
CA ARG A 34 24.35 -12.52 -3.12
C ARG A 34 24.52 -14.00 -2.84
N TYR A 35 23.43 -14.70 -2.56
CA TYR A 35 23.48 -16.12 -2.30
C TYR A 35 23.57 -16.92 -3.59
N ASP A 36 22.57 -16.79 -4.50
CA ASP A 36 22.47 -17.56 -5.73
C ASP A 36 21.45 -16.93 -6.69
N SER A 37 21.66 -17.09 -8.00
CA SER A 37 20.73 -16.64 -9.04
C SER A 37 19.40 -17.40 -9.02
N HIS A 38 19.42 -18.70 -8.68
CA HIS A 38 18.21 -19.51 -8.51
C HIS A 38 17.35 -18.98 -7.35
N ALA A 39 17.99 -18.71 -6.19
CA ALA A 39 17.32 -18.11 -5.05
C ALA A 39 16.65 -16.76 -5.38
N LEU A 40 17.33 -15.91 -6.16
CA LEU A 40 16.79 -14.64 -6.60
C LEU A 40 15.56 -14.83 -7.52
N ALA A 41 15.59 -15.81 -8.42
CA ALA A 41 14.47 -16.14 -9.28
C ALA A 41 13.25 -16.64 -8.48
N VAL A 42 13.47 -17.55 -7.52
CA VAL A 42 12.42 -18.05 -6.61
C VAL A 42 11.83 -16.89 -5.78
N LEU A 43 12.69 -16.02 -5.21
CA LEU A 43 12.26 -14.86 -4.44
C LEU A 43 11.40 -13.92 -5.28
N SER A 44 11.79 -13.64 -6.51
CA SER A 44 11.06 -12.72 -7.41
C SER A 44 9.62 -13.16 -7.63
N VAL A 45 9.42 -14.45 -8.00
CA VAL A 45 8.07 -14.99 -8.23
C VAL A 45 7.27 -15.08 -6.94
N SER A 46 7.89 -15.59 -5.86
CA SER A 46 7.23 -15.73 -4.56
C SER A 46 6.82 -14.39 -3.98
N SER A 47 7.68 -13.37 -4.08
CA SER A 47 7.37 -12.02 -3.62
C SER A 47 6.23 -11.39 -4.39
N ALA A 48 6.15 -11.58 -5.71
CA ALA A 48 5.04 -11.07 -6.52
C ALA A 48 3.69 -11.66 -6.07
N ILE A 49 3.64 -12.98 -5.82
CA ILE A 49 2.44 -13.66 -5.31
C ILE A 49 2.11 -13.18 -3.90
N TYR A 50 3.09 -13.19 -2.99
CA TYR A 50 2.89 -12.79 -1.60
C TYR A 50 2.42 -11.34 -1.49
N ILE A 51 3.08 -10.40 -2.17
CA ILE A 51 2.74 -8.97 -2.14
C ILE A 51 1.31 -8.77 -2.66
N THR A 52 0.91 -9.42 -3.74
CA THR A 52 -0.44 -9.30 -4.29
C THR A 52 -1.51 -9.70 -3.27
N VAL A 53 -1.34 -10.84 -2.61
CA VAL A 53 -2.27 -11.31 -1.57
C VAL A 53 -2.22 -10.38 -0.34
N TYR A 54 -1.03 -10.10 0.15
CA TYR A 54 -0.82 -9.31 1.36
C TYR A 54 -1.36 -7.89 1.25
N VAL A 55 -1.11 -7.20 0.13
CA VAL A 55 -1.51 -5.79 -0.03
C VAL A 55 -3.03 -5.67 -0.21
N ALA A 56 -3.68 -6.62 -0.88
CA ALA A 56 -5.13 -6.67 -0.96
C ALA A 56 -5.77 -6.84 0.44
N LEU A 57 -5.24 -7.75 1.27
CA LEU A 57 -5.73 -7.99 2.63
C LEU A 57 -5.43 -6.80 3.57
N ILE A 58 -4.27 -6.15 3.43
CA ILE A 58 -3.97 -4.90 4.15
C ILE A 58 -4.96 -3.81 3.81
N GLY A 59 -5.35 -3.68 2.53
CA GLY A 59 -6.35 -2.72 2.10
C GLY A 59 -7.64 -2.84 2.92
N MET A 60 -8.09 -4.07 3.19
CA MET A 60 -9.27 -4.31 4.02
C MET A 60 -9.10 -3.77 5.45
N ILE A 61 -7.95 -3.99 6.08
CA ILE A 61 -7.67 -3.52 7.44
C ILE A 61 -7.52 -2.00 7.50
N GLN A 62 -6.85 -1.41 6.52
CA GLN A 62 -6.64 0.05 6.47
C GLN A 62 -7.95 0.83 6.35
N ALA A 63 -8.99 0.23 5.76
CA ALA A 63 -10.32 0.83 5.69
C ALA A 63 -10.99 1.04 7.06
N LEU A 64 -10.47 0.40 8.12
CA LEU A 64 -10.98 0.53 9.48
C LEU A 64 -10.41 1.76 10.22
N LEU A 65 -9.32 2.35 9.73
CA LEU A 65 -8.69 3.53 10.34
C LEU A 65 -9.68 4.70 10.55
N PRO A 66 -10.49 5.10 9.56
CA PRO A 66 -11.48 6.16 9.74
C PRO A 66 -12.51 5.86 10.82
N LEU A 67 -12.91 4.59 10.95
CA LEU A 67 -13.88 4.16 11.95
C LEU A 67 -13.37 4.38 13.38
N PHE A 68 -12.13 3.97 13.65
CA PHE A 68 -11.48 4.22 14.94
C PHE A 68 -11.25 5.72 15.19
N ALA A 69 -10.81 6.46 14.17
CA ALA A 69 -10.55 7.90 14.30
C ALA A 69 -11.82 8.71 14.56
N GLU A 70 -12.94 8.35 13.93
CA GLU A 70 -14.27 8.96 14.17
C GLU A 70 -14.71 8.75 15.62
N LEU A 71 -14.64 7.53 16.11
CA LEU A 71 -15.01 7.23 17.50
C LEU A 71 -14.08 7.92 18.50
N TYR A 72 -12.79 8.04 18.15
CA TYR A 72 -11.82 8.75 18.97
C TYR A 72 -12.16 10.25 19.05
N GLY A 73 -12.55 10.86 17.93
CA GLY A 73 -13.03 12.24 17.87
C GLY A 73 -14.32 12.45 18.68
N ALA A 74 -15.24 11.48 18.63
CA ALA A 74 -16.48 11.47 19.40
C ALA A 74 -16.26 11.16 20.91
N LYS A 75 -15.03 10.89 21.34
CA LYS A 75 -14.66 10.47 22.72
C LYS A 75 -15.38 9.20 23.21
N LYS A 76 -15.82 8.34 22.29
CA LYS A 76 -16.52 7.07 22.59
C LYS A 76 -15.48 5.93 22.76
N PHE A 77 -14.63 6.04 23.78
CA PHE A 77 -13.45 5.17 23.96
C PHE A 77 -13.82 3.69 24.16
N GLU A 78 -14.85 3.38 24.94
CA GLU A 78 -15.29 1.99 25.15
C GLU A 78 -15.82 1.35 23.86
N LYS A 79 -16.51 2.13 23.01
CA LYS A 79 -16.96 1.66 21.68
C LYS A 79 -15.80 1.35 20.75
N ILE A 80 -14.66 2.04 20.89
CA ILE A 80 -13.45 1.72 20.16
C ILE A 80 -12.98 0.31 20.54
N GLY A 81 -12.98 -0.02 21.83
CA GLY A 81 -12.61 -1.35 22.30
C GLY A 81 -13.54 -2.44 21.78
N ALA A 82 -14.85 -2.22 21.83
CA ALA A 82 -15.83 -3.16 21.28
C ALA A 82 -15.60 -3.40 19.78
N ILE A 83 -15.44 -2.33 19.00
CA ILE A 83 -15.15 -2.45 17.56
C ILE A 83 -13.80 -3.12 17.33
N PHE A 84 -12.76 -2.80 18.12
CA PHE A 84 -11.46 -3.48 18.00
C PHE A 84 -11.60 -4.99 18.19
N ARG A 85 -12.36 -5.46 19.18
CA ARG A 85 -12.61 -6.89 19.39
C ARG A 85 -13.38 -7.52 18.23
N GLN A 86 -14.33 -6.82 17.63
CA GLN A 86 -15.00 -7.28 16.40
C GLN A 86 -14.05 -7.31 15.20
N THR A 87 -13.06 -6.41 15.11
CA THR A 87 -12.05 -6.48 14.03
C THR A 87 -11.15 -7.71 14.13
N LEU A 88 -11.02 -8.34 15.30
CA LEU A 88 -10.28 -9.59 15.43
C LEU A 88 -10.93 -10.75 14.65
N TYR A 89 -12.26 -10.76 14.53
CA TYR A 89 -12.95 -11.72 13.65
C TYR A 89 -12.63 -11.47 12.17
N VAL A 90 -12.63 -10.21 11.75
CA VAL A 90 -12.23 -9.84 10.38
C VAL A 90 -10.78 -10.23 10.14
N TRP A 91 -9.87 -9.90 11.07
CA TRP A 91 -8.46 -10.29 11.00
C TRP A 91 -8.28 -11.80 10.87
N LEU A 92 -8.99 -12.59 11.68
CA LEU A 92 -8.91 -14.05 11.64
C LEU A 92 -9.41 -14.57 10.28
N CYS A 93 -10.57 -14.09 9.81
CA CYS A 93 -11.15 -14.50 8.54
C CYS A 93 -10.20 -14.24 7.36
N ILE A 94 -9.68 -13.01 7.23
CA ILE A 94 -8.77 -12.65 6.13
C ILE A 94 -7.41 -13.34 6.27
N SER A 95 -6.95 -13.61 7.50
CA SER A 95 -5.72 -14.38 7.74
C SER A 95 -5.86 -15.82 7.26
N VAL A 96 -6.99 -16.47 7.55
CA VAL A 96 -7.28 -17.83 7.06
C VAL A 96 -7.37 -17.86 5.55
N ILE A 97 -8.10 -16.91 4.95
CA ILE A 97 -8.23 -16.82 3.48
C ILE A 97 -6.84 -16.65 2.84
N GLY A 98 -6.06 -15.69 3.30
CA GLY A 98 -4.73 -15.43 2.76
C GLY A 98 -3.76 -16.58 2.98
N PHE A 99 -3.81 -17.23 4.15
CA PHE A 99 -3.04 -18.43 4.45
C PHE A 99 -3.36 -19.56 3.45
N LEU A 100 -4.64 -19.86 3.23
CA LEU A 100 -5.07 -20.89 2.29
C LEU A 100 -4.62 -20.59 0.85
N ILE A 101 -4.67 -19.33 0.43
CA ILE A 101 -4.19 -18.92 -0.91
C ILE A 101 -2.69 -19.16 -1.03
N LEU A 102 -1.89 -18.82 0.00
CA LEU A 102 -0.43 -18.92 -0.04
C LEU A 102 0.08 -20.35 0.06
N ILE A 103 -0.59 -21.24 0.79
CA ILE A 103 -0.19 -22.67 0.88
C ILE A 103 -0.61 -23.48 -0.36
N SER A 104 -1.53 -22.96 -1.17
CA SER A 104 -2.02 -23.63 -2.37
C SER A 104 -1.82 -22.78 -3.63
N PRO A 105 -0.57 -22.37 -3.95
CA PRO A 105 -0.28 -21.49 -5.08
C PRO A 105 -0.38 -22.20 -6.45
N TYR A 106 -0.74 -23.49 -6.46
CA TYR A 106 -0.74 -24.35 -7.64
C TYR A 106 -1.45 -23.73 -8.85
N PHE A 107 -2.65 -23.16 -8.63
CA PHE A 107 -3.42 -22.52 -9.70
C PHE A 107 -2.67 -21.33 -10.32
N VAL A 108 -2.05 -20.50 -9.47
CA VAL A 108 -1.28 -19.32 -9.93
C VAL A 108 -0.03 -19.75 -10.68
N LEU A 109 0.69 -20.76 -10.17
CA LEU A 109 1.91 -21.28 -10.79
C LEU A 109 1.65 -21.93 -12.15
N GLN A 110 0.56 -22.66 -12.30
CA GLN A 110 0.17 -23.23 -13.59
C GLN A 110 -0.22 -22.15 -14.61
N TRP A 111 -1.02 -21.19 -14.17
CA TRP A 111 -1.50 -20.12 -15.06
C TRP A 111 -0.35 -19.23 -15.55
N THR A 112 0.64 -18.97 -14.70
CA THR A 112 1.83 -18.16 -15.04
C THR A 112 2.93 -18.94 -15.75
N LYS A 113 2.76 -20.27 -15.97
CA LYS A 113 3.75 -21.15 -16.63
C LYS A 113 5.15 -21.06 -16.02
N VAL A 114 5.24 -21.01 -14.70
CA VAL A 114 6.52 -21.00 -13.99
C VAL A 114 7.25 -22.32 -14.27
N PRO A 115 8.58 -22.30 -14.55
CA PRO A 115 9.37 -23.50 -14.75
C PRO A 115 9.23 -24.50 -13.61
N ALA A 116 9.09 -25.79 -13.94
CA ALA A 116 8.85 -26.86 -12.96
C ALA A 116 9.94 -26.92 -11.88
N GLU A 117 11.20 -26.59 -12.25
CA GLU A 117 12.35 -26.56 -11.35
C GLU A 117 12.21 -25.56 -10.19
N LEU A 118 11.49 -24.46 -10.40
CA LEU A 118 11.28 -23.43 -9.38
C LEU A 118 10.04 -23.68 -8.51
N GLN A 119 9.08 -24.50 -8.99
CA GLN A 119 7.77 -24.60 -8.35
C GLN A 119 7.82 -25.12 -6.91
N THR A 120 8.67 -26.11 -6.63
CA THR A 120 8.82 -26.71 -5.30
C THR A 120 9.38 -25.69 -4.30
N ASP A 121 10.40 -24.94 -4.71
CA ASP A 121 11.03 -23.93 -3.85
C ASP A 121 10.10 -22.74 -3.62
N ILE A 122 9.35 -22.32 -4.65
CA ILE A 122 8.32 -21.28 -4.51
C ILE A 122 7.23 -21.72 -3.54
N GLN A 123 6.74 -22.96 -3.63
CA GLN A 123 5.73 -23.48 -2.71
C GLN A 123 6.24 -23.52 -1.28
N SER A 124 7.47 -23.99 -1.07
CA SER A 124 8.10 -24.05 0.25
C SER A 124 8.29 -22.65 0.85
N TYR A 125 8.76 -21.70 0.05
CA TYR A 125 8.94 -20.31 0.45
C TYR A 125 7.62 -19.62 0.80
N LEU A 126 6.59 -19.77 -0.04
CA LEU A 126 5.24 -19.25 0.21
C LEU A 126 4.59 -19.92 1.43
N GLY A 127 4.83 -21.22 1.63
CA GLY A 127 4.37 -21.94 2.81
C GLY A 127 4.91 -21.35 4.12
N LEU A 128 6.20 -20.97 4.16
CA LEU A 128 6.76 -20.24 5.30
C LEU A 128 6.18 -18.83 5.42
N LEU A 129 6.07 -18.09 4.34
CA LEU A 129 5.48 -16.75 4.37
C LEU A 129 3.99 -16.76 4.75
N ALA A 130 3.27 -17.85 4.48
CA ALA A 130 1.90 -18.03 4.93
C ALA A 130 1.79 -17.98 6.47
N LEU A 131 2.81 -18.49 7.19
CA LEU A 131 2.88 -18.39 8.65
C LEU A 131 3.15 -16.95 9.11
N ALA A 132 3.86 -16.14 8.33
CA ALA A 132 4.11 -14.73 8.63
C ALA A 132 2.86 -13.86 8.43
N LEU A 133 1.90 -14.28 7.60
CA LEU A 133 0.75 -13.48 7.20
C LEU A 133 -0.17 -13.08 8.37
N PRO A 134 -0.64 -13.97 9.26
CA PRO A 134 -1.49 -13.58 10.38
C PRO A 134 -0.86 -12.54 11.31
N PRO A 135 0.39 -12.72 11.81
CA PRO A 135 1.01 -11.70 12.65
C PRO A 135 1.28 -10.39 11.91
N ALA A 136 1.61 -10.42 10.60
CA ALA A 136 1.77 -9.23 9.79
C ALA A 136 0.44 -8.46 9.65
N LEU A 137 -0.68 -9.14 9.40
CA LEU A 137 -2.01 -8.53 9.36
C LEU A 137 -2.46 -7.99 10.72
N PHE A 138 -2.14 -8.70 11.82
CA PHE A 138 -2.39 -8.18 13.17
C PHE A 138 -1.58 -6.90 13.44
N PHE A 139 -0.31 -6.88 13.07
CA PHE A 139 0.51 -5.69 13.18
C PHE A 139 -0.04 -4.53 12.35
N ARG A 140 -0.64 -4.80 11.19
CA ARG A 140 -1.32 -3.79 10.38
C ARG A 140 -2.58 -3.26 11.06
N LEU A 141 -3.34 -4.11 11.76
CA LEU A 141 -4.48 -3.67 12.58
C LEU A 141 -4.00 -2.76 13.72
N TYR A 142 -2.94 -3.16 14.44
CA TYR A 142 -2.28 -2.33 15.44
C TYR A 142 -1.83 -0.98 14.88
N SER A 143 -1.26 -0.99 13.67
CA SER A 143 -0.84 0.23 12.96
C SER A 143 -2.03 1.15 12.67
N SER A 144 -3.10 0.62 12.07
CA SER A 144 -4.32 1.39 11.75
C SER A 144 -4.95 1.99 13.01
N PHE A 145 -4.99 1.24 14.10
CA PHE A 145 -5.47 1.72 15.39
C PHE A 145 -4.61 2.88 15.94
N ASN A 146 -3.30 2.72 15.99
CA ASN A 146 -2.40 3.76 16.52
C ASN A 146 -2.38 5.03 15.64
N GLN A 147 -2.45 4.89 14.34
CA GLN A 147 -2.57 6.01 13.42
C GLN A 147 -3.90 6.77 13.66
N SER A 148 -4.99 6.05 13.90
CA SER A 148 -6.32 6.64 14.16
C SER A 148 -6.38 7.49 15.43
N ILE A 149 -5.65 7.09 16.48
CA ILE A 149 -5.56 7.84 17.75
C ILE A 149 -4.42 8.86 17.77
N GLY A 150 -3.75 9.08 16.62
CA GLY A 150 -2.68 10.05 16.47
C GLY A 150 -1.35 9.65 17.14
N LYS A 151 -1.08 8.36 17.29
CA LYS A 151 0.15 7.80 17.90
C LYS A 151 0.98 6.94 16.93
N PRO A 152 1.28 7.39 15.69
CA PRO A 152 1.98 6.60 14.68
C PRO A 152 3.42 6.23 15.09
N ARG A 153 4.05 7.01 15.99
CA ARG A 153 5.44 6.79 16.41
C ARG A 153 5.71 5.40 16.97
N LEU A 154 4.76 4.84 17.73
CA LEU A 154 4.90 3.49 18.28
C LEU A 154 5.03 2.44 17.18
N VAL A 155 4.23 2.59 16.13
CA VAL A 155 4.28 1.72 14.95
C VAL A 155 5.61 1.84 14.22
N THR A 156 6.03 3.07 13.94
CA THR A 156 7.28 3.37 13.22
C THR A 156 8.50 2.81 13.94
N TRP A 157 8.58 2.97 15.26
CA TRP A 157 9.69 2.41 16.04
C TRP A 157 9.72 0.88 15.98
N LEU A 158 8.57 0.22 16.00
CA LEU A 158 8.50 -1.24 15.84
C LEU A 158 8.91 -1.69 14.43
N GLN A 159 8.53 -0.94 13.39
CA GLN A 159 8.93 -1.22 12.01
C GLN A 159 10.43 -1.05 11.80
N ILE A 160 11.03 0.03 12.31
CA ILE A 160 12.48 0.27 12.25
C ILE A 160 13.22 -0.79 13.07
N GLY A 161 12.77 -1.08 14.29
CA GLY A 161 13.35 -2.13 15.13
C GLY A 161 13.27 -3.50 14.47
N GLY A 162 12.13 -3.83 13.83
CA GLY A 162 11.95 -5.04 13.05
C GLY A 162 12.95 -5.14 11.90
N LEU A 163 13.19 -4.04 11.17
CA LEU A 163 14.20 -4.01 10.10
C LEU A 163 15.61 -4.26 10.63
N ILE A 164 16.00 -3.59 11.71
CA ILE A 164 17.31 -3.76 12.34
C ILE A 164 17.55 -5.21 12.77
N VAL A 165 16.52 -5.88 13.28
CA VAL A 165 16.61 -7.31 13.67
C VAL A 165 16.55 -8.23 12.46
N LYS A 166 15.77 -7.89 11.44
CA LYS A 166 15.62 -8.72 10.23
C LYS A 166 16.92 -8.89 9.47
N ILE A 167 17.70 -7.81 9.29
CA ILE A 167 18.94 -7.85 8.52
C ILE A 167 19.91 -8.93 9.03
N PRO A 168 20.36 -8.92 10.30
CA PRO A 168 21.27 -9.94 10.81
C PRO A 168 20.63 -11.33 10.85
N LEU A 169 19.33 -11.46 11.14
CA LEU A 169 18.67 -12.76 11.14
C LEU A 169 18.62 -13.36 9.72
N SER A 170 18.32 -12.57 8.70
CA SER A 170 18.33 -13.05 7.31
C SER A 170 19.71 -13.49 6.89
N ILE A 171 20.76 -12.74 7.21
CA ILE A 171 22.16 -13.13 6.92
C ILE A 171 22.50 -14.42 7.65
N LEU A 172 22.17 -14.53 8.93
CA LEU A 172 22.46 -15.68 9.77
C LEU A 172 21.81 -16.96 9.25
N PHE A 173 20.54 -16.91 8.85
CA PHE A 173 19.83 -18.09 8.39
C PHE A 173 20.13 -18.43 6.91
N VAL A 174 20.41 -17.46 6.08
CA VAL A 174 20.74 -17.72 4.66
C VAL A 174 22.11 -18.36 4.52
N PHE A 175 23.13 -17.79 5.15
CA PHE A 175 24.52 -18.25 5.01
C PHE A 175 24.97 -19.25 6.08
N GLY A 176 24.15 -19.42 7.13
CA GLY A 176 24.53 -20.25 8.28
C GLY A 176 25.63 -19.61 9.14
N PHE A 177 25.76 -20.07 10.37
CA PHE A 177 26.86 -19.69 11.25
C PHE A 177 27.00 -20.70 12.38
N SER A 178 28.19 -21.32 12.51
CA SER A 178 28.53 -22.29 13.57
C SER A 178 27.52 -23.44 13.66
N VAL A 179 26.59 -23.39 14.64
CA VAL A 179 25.56 -24.42 14.89
C VAL A 179 24.28 -24.24 14.08
N ILE A 180 24.13 -23.09 13.41
CA ILE A 180 22.96 -22.81 12.57
C ILE A 180 23.28 -23.24 11.14
N PRO A 181 22.56 -24.23 10.57
CA PRO A 181 22.81 -24.69 9.20
C PRO A 181 22.44 -23.61 8.21
N GLU A 182 23.10 -23.63 7.07
CA GLU A 182 22.74 -22.83 5.91
C GLU A 182 21.39 -23.25 5.38
N MET A 183 20.43 -22.31 5.32
CA MET A 183 19.06 -22.53 4.87
C MET A 183 18.78 -21.93 3.49
N GLY A 184 19.75 -21.25 2.89
CA GLY A 184 19.59 -20.56 1.63
C GLY A 184 18.41 -19.57 1.66
N LEU A 185 17.65 -19.48 0.59
CA LEU A 185 16.52 -18.55 0.49
C LEU A 185 15.46 -18.73 1.60
N MET A 186 15.26 -19.97 2.09
CA MET A 186 14.30 -20.23 3.18
C MET A 186 14.66 -19.48 4.46
N GLY A 187 15.94 -19.14 4.64
CA GLY A 187 16.40 -18.29 5.74
C GLY A 187 15.80 -16.89 5.73
N CYS A 188 15.59 -16.28 4.56
CA CYS A 188 14.88 -14.99 4.43
C CYS A 188 13.42 -15.09 4.88
N ALA A 189 12.72 -16.16 4.46
CA ALA A 189 11.34 -16.39 4.87
C ALA A 189 11.24 -16.62 6.37
N LEU A 190 12.11 -17.44 6.95
CA LEU A 190 12.15 -17.72 8.39
C LEU A 190 12.43 -16.44 9.20
N ALA A 191 13.39 -15.62 8.78
CA ALA A 191 13.67 -14.32 9.40
C ALA A 191 12.42 -13.41 9.37
N THR A 192 11.69 -13.39 8.25
CA THR A 192 10.43 -12.64 8.11
C THR A 192 9.36 -13.15 9.07
N VAL A 193 9.20 -14.47 9.20
CA VAL A 193 8.27 -15.09 10.17
C VAL A 193 8.61 -14.64 11.58
N LEU A 194 9.85 -14.82 12.02
CA LEU A 194 10.28 -14.50 13.38
C LEU A 194 10.10 -13.02 13.71
N VAL A 195 10.49 -12.14 12.79
CA VAL A 195 10.36 -10.69 12.99
C VAL A 195 8.90 -10.26 13.04
N THR A 196 8.04 -10.78 12.16
CA THR A 196 6.61 -10.42 12.17
C THR A 196 5.90 -10.93 13.42
N PHE A 197 6.21 -12.15 13.89
CA PHE A 197 5.73 -12.65 15.18
C PHE A 197 6.24 -11.79 16.33
N GLY A 198 7.52 -11.44 16.34
CA GLY A 198 8.11 -10.56 17.35
C GLY A 198 7.42 -9.19 17.39
N MET A 199 7.21 -8.55 16.24
CA MET A 199 6.51 -7.27 16.16
C MET A 199 5.06 -7.38 16.64
N ALA A 200 4.34 -8.44 16.26
CA ALA A 200 2.96 -8.66 16.70
C ALA A 200 2.89 -8.92 18.21
N LEU A 201 3.81 -9.72 18.76
CA LEU A 201 3.89 -9.99 20.19
C LEU A 201 4.16 -8.71 20.99
N ILE A 202 5.15 -7.91 20.57
CA ILE A 202 5.45 -6.62 21.21
C ILE A 202 4.23 -5.69 21.12
N ALA A 203 3.54 -5.65 19.99
CA ALA A 203 2.32 -4.87 19.84
C ALA A 203 1.23 -5.30 20.83
N ILE A 204 1.01 -6.61 21.00
CA ILE A 204 0.05 -7.18 21.98
C ILE A 204 0.46 -6.81 23.41
N VAL A 205 1.74 -6.96 23.75
CA VAL A 205 2.26 -6.60 25.08
C VAL A 205 2.04 -5.13 25.35
N LEU A 206 2.42 -4.23 24.41
CA LEU A 206 2.19 -2.80 24.55
C LEU A 206 0.71 -2.44 24.72
N MET A 207 -0.18 -3.09 23.96
CA MET A 207 -1.62 -2.86 24.05
C MET A 207 -2.21 -3.36 25.40
N LYS A 208 -1.56 -4.31 26.06
CA LYS A 208 -1.96 -4.81 27.38
C LYS A 208 -1.39 -4.01 28.54
N THR A 209 -0.16 -3.53 28.42
CA THR A 209 0.61 -2.97 29.57
C THR A 209 0.70 -1.44 29.55
N SER A 210 0.55 -0.80 28.41
CA SER A 210 0.71 0.65 28.32
C SER A 210 -0.57 1.39 28.76
N PRO A 211 -0.45 2.39 29.67
CA PRO A 211 -1.58 3.21 30.13
C PRO A 211 -2.34 3.92 28.99
N LEU A 212 -1.67 4.08 27.83
CA LEU A 212 -2.29 4.66 26.63
C LEU A 212 -3.57 3.94 26.21
N TYR A 213 -3.63 2.61 26.39
CA TYR A 213 -4.72 1.77 25.91
C TYR A 213 -5.77 1.42 26.96
N GLU A 214 -5.54 1.70 28.24
CA GLU A 214 -6.47 1.36 29.33
C GLU A 214 -7.89 1.87 29.10
N ARG A 215 -8.02 3.14 28.66
CA ARG A 215 -9.32 3.79 28.41
C ARG A 215 -10.14 3.15 27.30
N PHE A 216 -9.53 2.33 26.44
CA PHE A 216 -10.22 1.67 25.33
C PHE A 216 -10.78 0.31 25.71
N VAL A 217 -10.34 -0.26 26.84
CA VAL A 217 -10.77 -1.58 27.34
C VAL A 217 -10.69 -2.66 26.26
N LEU A 218 -9.52 -2.73 25.58
CA LEU A 218 -9.32 -3.58 24.40
C LEU A 218 -9.41 -5.07 24.73
N TRP A 219 -8.94 -5.47 25.92
CA TRP A 219 -8.78 -6.87 26.36
C TRP A 219 -9.84 -7.32 27.36
N LYS A 220 -11.07 -6.83 27.20
CA LYS A 220 -12.24 -7.41 27.86
C LYS A 220 -12.62 -8.75 27.21
N ASN A 221 -13.52 -9.51 27.81
CA ASN A 221 -14.05 -10.73 27.17
C ASN A 221 -14.51 -10.44 25.74
N ILE A 222 -14.10 -11.29 24.80
CA ILE A 222 -14.47 -11.14 23.40
C ILE A 222 -15.97 -11.43 23.31
N GLU A 223 -16.71 -10.42 22.87
CA GLU A 223 -18.16 -10.51 22.63
C GLU A 223 -18.44 -11.38 21.42
N ALA A 224 -19.61 -12.00 21.36
CA ALA A 224 -20.05 -12.73 20.17
C ALA A 224 -19.98 -11.86 18.90
N PRO A 225 -19.82 -12.48 17.71
CA PRO A 225 -19.78 -11.72 16.46
C PRO A 225 -21.04 -10.86 16.26
N ASP A 226 -20.85 -9.56 16.12
CA ASP A 226 -21.92 -8.62 15.76
C ASP A 226 -21.97 -8.49 14.23
N TRP A 227 -22.94 -9.17 13.62
CA TRP A 227 -23.07 -9.25 12.16
C TRP A 227 -23.31 -7.89 11.51
N GLU A 228 -23.95 -6.93 12.19
CA GLU A 228 -24.13 -5.59 11.64
C GLU A 228 -22.79 -4.83 11.58
N GLN A 229 -22.00 -4.89 12.65
CA GLN A 229 -20.67 -4.29 12.67
C GLN A 229 -19.73 -4.97 11.67
N LEU A 230 -19.71 -6.29 11.62
CA LEU A 230 -18.90 -7.05 10.66
C LEU A 230 -19.30 -6.71 9.21
N LYS A 231 -20.59 -6.60 8.91
CA LYS A 231 -21.08 -6.18 7.59
C LYS A 231 -20.67 -4.75 7.23
N GLN A 232 -20.68 -3.83 8.21
CA GLN A 232 -20.18 -2.48 8.01
C GLN A 232 -18.69 -2.46 7.71
N MET A 233 -17.89 -3.23 8.44
CA MET A 233 -16.45 -3.39 8.21
C MET A 233 -16.17 -3.99 6.83
N ALA A 234 -16.91 -5.04 6.44
CA ALA A 234 -16.80 -5.66 5.12
C ALA A 234 -17.16 -4.68 3.99
N ARG A 235 -18.22 -3.89 4.14
CA ARG A 235 -18.60 -2.86 3.17
C ARG A 235 -17.54 -1.78 2.96
N LEU A 236 -16.72 -1.50 3.96
CA LEU A 236 -15.59 -0.58 3.85
C LEU A 236 -14.34 -1.28 3.35
N GLY A 237 -14.06 -2.46 3.90
CA GLY A 237 -12.82 -3.20 3.68
C GLY A 237 -12.74 -3.85 2.31
N ILE A 238 -13.78 -4.58 1.90
CA ILE A 238 -13.76 -5.33 0.64
C ILE A 238 -13.53 -4.41 -0.57
N PRO A 239 -14.27 -3.30 -0.76
CA PRO A 239 -14.00 -2.41 -1.88
C PRO A 239 -12.60 -1.79 -1.81
N ASN A 240 -12.11 -1.44 -0.62
CA ASN A 240 -10.78 -0.88 -0.48
C ASN A 240 -9.68 -1.90 -0.82
N GLY A 241 -9.79 -3.14 -0.34
CA GLY A 241 -8.87 -4.21 -0.69
C GLY A 241 -8.89 -4.54 -2.18
N PHE A 242 -10.09 -4.55 -2.80
CA PHE A 242 -10.24 -4.75 -4.24
C PHE A 242 -9.60 -3.63 -5.06
N SER A 243 -9.71 -2.36 -4.63
CA SER A 243 -9.04 -1.24 -5.30
C SER A 243 -7.52 -1.45 -5.35
N VAL A 244 -6.94 -1.90 -4.24
CA VAL A 244 -5.50 -2.19 -4.18
C VAL A 244 -5.13 -3.38 -5.08
N LEU A 245 -5.98 -4.42 -5.14
CA LEU A 245 -5.78 -5.54 -6.05
C LEU A 245 -5.81 -5.09 -7.51
N VAL A 246 -6.75 -4.21 -7.88
CA VAL A 246 -6.83 -3.60 -9.23
C VAL A 246 -5.55 -2.86 -9.57
N GLU A 247 -5.01 -2.08 -8.64
CA GLU A 247 -3.77 -1.34 -8.80
C GLU A 247 -2.59 -2.26 -9.08
N VAL A 248 -2.35 -3.23 -8.19
CA VAL A 248 -1.23 -4.18 -8.31
C VAL A 248 -1.34 -5.00 -9.59
N THR A 249 -2.53 -5.52 -9.92
CA THR A 249 -2.73 -6.30 -11.14
C THR A 249 -2.57 -5.45 -12.40
N SER A 250 -2.95 -4.18 -12.40
CA SER A 250 -2.74 -3.27 -13.51
C SER A 250 -1.26 -3.08 -13.81
N PHE A 251 -0.44 -2.83 -12.79
CA PHE A 251 1.02 -2.69 -12.95
C PHE A 251 1.67 -4.00 -13.41
N THR A 252 1.24 -5.15 -12.86
CA THR A 252 1.76 -6.45 -13.25
C THR A 252 1.45 -6.77 -14.72
N LEU A 253 0.20 -6.56 -15.15
CA LEU A 253 -0.21 -6.80 -16.53
C LEU A 253 0.45 -5.81 -17.50
N MET A 254 0.59 -4.54 -17.09
CA MET A 254 1.31 -3.53 -17.85
C MET A 254 2.77 -3.95 -18.09
N ALA A 255 3.47 -4.44 -17.07
CA ALA A 255 4.83 -4.94 -17.22
C ALA A 255 4.92 -6.12 -18.19
N LEU A 256 3.96 -7.08 -18.12
CA LEU A 256 3.89 -8.22 -19.04
C LEU A 256 3.66 -7.80 -20.50
N PHE A 257 2.79 -6.82 -20.72
CA PHE A 257 2.57 -6.30 -22.06
C PHE A 257 3.78 -5.53 -22.59
N ILE A 258 4.39 -4.67 -21.78
CA ILE A 258 5.58 -3.90 -22.18
C ILE A 258 6.76 -4.83 -22.48
N ALA A 259 6.90 -5.96 -21.77
CA ALA A 259 7.95 -6.93 -22.04
C ALA A 259 7.91 -7.49 -23.48
N ARG A 260 6.75 -7.51 -24.14
CA ARG A 260 6.61 -7.90 -25.56
C ARG A 260 7.19 -6.87 -26.54
N LEU A 261 7.41 -5.63 -26.10
CA LEU A 261 8.00 -4.56 -26.92
C LEU A 261 9.55 -4.65 -26.96
N GLY A 262 10.14 -5.56 -26.19
CA GLY A 262 11.57 -5.80 -26.18
C GLY A 262 12.22 -5.50 -24.83
N THR A 263 13.50 -5.87 -24.73
CA THR A 263 14.27 -5.83 -23.47
C THR A 263 14.52 -4.40 -22.99
N ALA A 264 14.81 -3.47 -23.90
CA ALA A 264 15.02 -2.06 -23.56
C ALA A 264 13.74 -1.40 -23.02
N ALA A 265 12.57 -1.71 -23.62
CA ALA A 265 11.28 -1.23 -23.14
C ALA A 265 10.95 -1.79 -21.75
N ALA A 266 11.19 -3.10 -21.51
CA ALA A 266 10.95 -3.73 -20.22
C ALA A 266 11.87 -3.16 -19.13
N ALA A 267 13.17 -2.98 -19.42
CA ALA A 267 14.14 -2.42 -18.49
C ALA A 267 13.79 -0.97 -18.11
N SER A 268 13.45 -0.14 -19.09
CA SER A 268 13.04 1.25 -18.87
C SER A 268 11.75 1.35 -18.05
N HIS A 269 10.77 0.49 -18.35
CA HIS A 269 9.54 0.40 -17.56
C HIS A 269 9.82 0.01 -16.12
N GLN A 270 10.74 -0.92 -15.87
CA GLN A 270 11.09 -1.35 -14.51
C GLN A 270 11.69 -0.19 -13.69
N ILE A 271 12.54 0.65 -14.31
CA ILE A 271 13.07 1.86 -13.68
C ILE A 271 11.93 2.82 -13.33
N ALA A 272 11.03 3.05 -14.29
CA ALA A 272 9.85 3.88 -14.14
C ALA A 272 8.93 3.39 -12.99
N ALA A 273 8.63 2.09 -12.95
CA ALA A 273 7.79 1.47 -11.94
C ALA A 273 8.41 1.55 -10.53
N ASN A 274 9.72 1.32 -10.41
CA ASN A 274 10.44 1.46 -9.14
C ASN A 274 10.39 2.90 -8.61
N MET A 275 10.60 3.89 -9.48
CA MET A 275 10.51 5.30 -9.11
C MET A 275 9.09 5.66 -8.67
N THR A 276 8.07 5.22 -9.40
CA THR A 276 6.66 5.44 -9.04
C THR A 276 6.33 4.84 -7.68
N ALA A 277 6.78 3.61 -7.39
CA ALA A 277 6.55 2.96 -6.10
C ALA A 277 7.19 3.71 -4.93
N LEU A 278 8.41 4.26 -5.11
CA LEU A 278 9.07 5.08 -4.08
C LEU A 278 8.33 6.40 -3.86
N LEU A 279 7.97 7.09 -4.92
CA LEU A 279 7.25 8.37 -4.84
C LEU A 279 5.87 8.19 -4.19
N TYR A 280 5.16 7.12 -4.49
CA TYR A 280 3.85 6.80 -3.91
C TYR A 280 3.85 6.74 -2.39
N MET A 281 4.97 6.39 -1.74
CA MET A 281 5.06 6.33 -0.28
C MET A 281 4.78 7.67 0.39
N ILE A 282 5.06 8.80 -0.30
CA ILE A 282 4.87 10.13 0.25
C ILE A 282 3.38 10.49 0.29
N PRO A 283 2.63 10.56 -0.85
CA PRO A 283 1.21 10.87 -0.82
C PRO A 283 0.41 9.86 -0.01
N LEU A 284 0.78 8.58 0.01
CA LEU A 284 0.17 7.57 0.88
C LEU A 284 0.27 7.96 2.35
N SER A 285 1.47 8.36 2.81
CA SER A 285 1.72 8.71 4.21
C SER A 285 0.97 9.96 4.64
N PHE A 286 0.90 10.96 3.77
CA PHE A 286 0.09 12.16 3.99
C PHE A 286 -1.40 11.84 4.02
N SER A 287 -1.88 11.04 3.06
CA SER A 287 -3.30 10.65 2.96
C SER A 287 -3.78 9.87 4.18
N ILE A 288 -2.95 9.01 4.75
CA ILE A 288 -3.21 8.31 6.01
C ILE A 288 -3.39 9.33 7.15
N ALA A 289 -2.47 10.28 7.28
CA ALA A 289 -2.51 11.29 8.33
C ALA A 289 -3.72 12.21 8.19
N ILE A 290 -4.05 12.64 6.97
CA ILE A 290 -5.19 13.50 6.66
C ILE A 290 -6.50 12.77 6.93
N SER A 291 -6.64 11.50 6.47
CA SER A 291 -7.83 10.68 6.73
C SER A 291 -8.09 10.51 8.23
N ALA A 292 -7.06 10.29 9.03
CA ALA A 292 -7.18 10.21 10.49
C ALA A 292 -7.70 11.54 11.09
N ARG A 293 -7.22 12.69 10.61
CA ARG A 293 -7.67 14.01 11.07
C ARG A 293 -9.09 14.34 10.63
N VAL A 294 -9.41 14.09 9.36
CA VAL A 294 -10.75 14.29 8.81
C VAL A 294 -11.77 13.46 9.59
N SER A 295 -11.50 12.18 9.79
CA SER A 295 -12.39 11.28 10.54
C SER A 295 -12.53 11.69 12.00
N TYR A 296 -11.45 12.14 12.64
CA TYR A 296 -11.48 12.68 13.99
C TYR A 296 -12.44 13.88 14.10
N TRP A 297 -12.36 14.83 13.16
CA TRP A 297 -13.23 16.01 13.17
C TRP A 297 -14.68 15.69 12.81
N ILE A 298 -14.93 14.69 11.95
CA ILE A 298 -16.28 14.15 11.71
C ILE A 298 -16.85 13.63 13.03
N GLY A 299 -16.10 12.82 13.75
CA GLY A 299 -16.53 12.24 15.02
C GLY A 299 -16.78 13.27 16.12
N SER A 300 -15.98 14.34 16.16
CA SER A 300 -16.18 15.44 17.11
C SER A 300 -17.33 16.39 16.76
N GLY A 301 -17.96 16.23 15.59
CA GLY A 301 -19.01 17.12 15.09
C GLY A 301 -18.51 18.49 14.61
N ASN A 302 -17.17 18.71 14.54
CA ASN A 302 -16.63 20.00 14.09
C ASN A 302 -16.31 19.97 12.59
N PHE A 303 -17.33 20.21 11.77
CA PHE A 303 -17.23 20.14 10.31
C PHE A 303 -16.41 21.29 9.69
N LEU A 304 -16.27 22.42 10.39
CA LEU A 304 -15.36 23.50 9.94
C LEU A 304 -13.90 23.06 10.05
N LYS A 305 -13.52 22.43 11.18
CA LYS A 305 -12.19 21.86 11.35
C LYS A 305 -11.94 20.68 10.41
N MET A 306 -12.96 19.89 10.12
CA MET A 306 -12.89 18.85 9.09
C MET A 306 -12.53 19.45 7.72
N ARG A 307 -13.22 20.54 7.30
CA ARG A 307 -12.93 21.25 6.06
C ARG A 307 -11.52 21.85 6.05
N GLU A 308 -11.06 22.45 7.17
CA GLU A 308 -9.70 22.96 7.34
C GLU A 308 -8.65 21.84 7.13
N ALA A 309 -8.87 20.66 7.71
CA ALA A 309 -8.00 19.52 7.55
C ALA A 309 -7.94 19.01 6.09
N ILE A 310 -9.09 18.98 5.39
CA ILE A 310 -9.17 18.62 3.97
C ILE A 310 -8.41 19.63 3.11
N LEU A 311 -8.65 20.92 3.28
CA LEU A 311 -7.97 21.98 2.50
C LEU A 311 -6.46 21.97 2.77
N THR A 312 -6.05 21.83 4.03
CA THR A 312 -4.63 21.67 4.39
C THR A 312 -4.01 20.44 3.71
N GLY A 313 -4.77 19.35 3.61
CA GLY A 313 -4.37 18.14 2.92
C GLY A 313 -4.08 18.39 1.43
N PHE A 314 -5.00 19.04 0.72
CA PHE A 314 -4.79 19.41 -0.68
C PHE A 314 -3.59 20.34 -0.89
N GLN A 315 -3.39 21.30 0.01
CA GLN A 315 -2.23 22.20 -0.05
C GLN A 315 -0.90 21.44 0.13
N LEU A 316 -0.83 20.56 1.12
CA LEU A 316 0.40 19.82 1.43
C LEU A 316 0.75 18.80 0.34
N ILE A 317 -0.23 18.02 -0.09
CA ILE A 317 -0.02 17.01 -1.14
C ILE A 317 0.19 17.67 -2.51
N GLY A 318 -0.53 18.75 -2.81
CA GLY A 318 -0.32 19.50 -4.05
C GLY A 318 1.09 20.09 -4.14
N LEU A 319 1.59 20.68 -3.04
CA LEU A 319 2.95 21.19 -2.97
C LEU A 319 3.98 20.06 -3.12
N GLU A 320 3.79 18.95 -2.40
CA GLU A 320 4.64 17.77 -2.49
C GLU A 320 4.71 17.23 -3.92
N ALA A 321 3.55 17.01 -4.53
CA ALA A 321 3.47 16.45 -5.88
C ALA A 321 4.12 17.35 -6.93
N ILE A 322 3.96 18.69 -6.83
CA ILE A 322 4.62 19.64 -7.71
C ILE A 322 6.14 19.60 -7.52
N VAL A 323 6.63 19.55 -6.27
CA VAL A 323 8.07 19.49 -5.98
C VAL A 323 8.67 18.19 -6.53
N MET A 324 8.03 17.05 -6.31
CA MET A 324 8.52 15.76 -6.82
C MET A 324 8.47 15.69 -8.36
N ALA A 325 7.41 16.20 -8.97
CA ALA A 325 7.33 16.31 -10.44
C ALA A 325 8.46 17.20 -11.00
N ALA A 326 8.72 18.36 -10.38
CA ALA A 326 9.81 19.24 -10.77
C ALA A 326 11.18 18.56 -10.64
N VAL A 327 11.41 17.81 -9.57
CA VAL A 327 12.65 17.01 -9.40
C VAL A 327 12.79 15.99 -10.53
N LEU A 328 11.73 15.27 -10.88
CA LEU A 328 11.77 14.31 -11.99
C LEU A 328 12.01 15.00 -13.34
N TRP A 329 11.39 16.15 -13.61
CA TRP A 329 11.58 16.86 -14.87
C TRP A 329 13.00 17.42 -15.03
N VAL A 330 13.58 17.92 -13.93
CA VAL A 330 14.94 18.49 -13.96
C VAL A 330 16.01 17.41 -14.01
N PHE A 331 15.84 16.33 -13.23
CA PHE A 331 16.86 15.30 -13.02
C PHE A 331 16.52 13.95 -13.70
N SER A 332 15.58 13.91 -14.67
CA SER A 332 15.16 12.67 -15.34
C SER A 332 16.32 11.90 -15.93
N ARG A 333 17.24 12.61 -16.61
CA ARG A 333 18.41 12.02 -17.27
C ARG A 333 19.42 11.49 -16.26
N GLU A 334 19.75 12.26 -15.25
CA GLU A 334 20.69 11.88 -14.19
C GLU A 334 20.16 10.66 -13.42
N ILE A 335 18.87 10.65 -13.09
CA ILE A 335 18.22 9.52 -12.44
C ILE A 335 18.27 8.29 -13.34
N ALA A 336 17.93 8.39 -14.61
CA ALA A 336 17.97 7.29 -15.56
C ALA A 336 19.39 6.68 -15.67
N LEU A 337 20.42 7.53 -15.76
CA LEU A 337 21.83 7.10 -15.82
C LEU A 337 22.34 6.42 -14.54
N LEU A 338 21.75 6.69 -13.38
CA LEU A 338 22.07 5.96 -12.15
C LEU A 338 21.59 4.50 -12.20
N TYR A 339 20.50 4.25 -12.92
CA TYR A 339 19.89 2.91 -13.03
C TYR A 339 20.36 2.11 -14.24
N ALA A 340 20.62 2.77 -15.38
CA ALA A 340 20.92 2.12 -16.66
C ALA A 340 22.28 2.55 -17.20
N LYS A 341 23.11 1.55 -17.54
CA LYS A 341 24.38 1.74 -18.26
C LYS A 341 24.18 1.74 -19.78
N ASP A 342 23.12 1.06 -20.25
CA ASP A 342 22.75 1.01 -21.65
C ASP A 342 22.15 2.37 -22.07
N PRO A 343 22.72 3.04 -23.10
CA PRO A 343 22.25 4.34 -23.55
C PRO A 343 20.79 4.33 -24.05
N GLU A 344 20.35 3.26 -24.72
CA GLU A 344 18.97 3.14 -25.21
C GLU A 344 17.98 3.07 -24.03
N VAL A 345 18.27 2.23 -23.05
CA VAL A 345 17.46 2.12 -21.84
C VAL A 345 17.43 3.42 -21.06
N ALA A 346 18.57 4.11 -20.95
CA ALA A 346 18.67 5.38 -20.24
C ALA A 346 17.83 6.49 -20.89
N VAL A 347 17.82 6.57 -22.22
CA VAL A 347 17.01 7.56 -22.96
C VAL A 347 15.52 7.30 -22.73
N ILE A 348 15.04 6.07 -22.97
CA ILE A 348 13.62 5.73 -22.79
C ILE A 348 13.21 5.93 -21.32
N ALA A 349 14.05 5.53 -20.37
CA ALA A 349 13.77 5.71 -18.94
C ALA A 349 13.68 7.21 -18.57
N ALA A 350 14.55 8.08 -19.10
CA ALA A 350 14.50 9.51 -18.85
C ALA A 350 13.18 10.13 -19.37
N GLU A 351 12.74 9.75 -20.57
CA GLU A 351 11.46 10.19 -21.13
C GLU A 351 10.28 9.70 -20.28
N LEU A 352 10.32 8.44 -19.84
CA LEU A 352 9.29 7.90 -18.92
C LEU A 352 9.28 8.62 -17.57
N LEU A 353 10.44 9.00 -17.03
CA LEU A 353 10.51 9.76 -15.77
C LEU A 353 9.87 11.14 -15.87
N ILE A 354 9.98 11.81 -17.03
CA ILE A 354 9.24 13.05 -17.29
C ILE A 354 7.74 12.81 -17.25
N LEU A 355 7.27 11.73 -17.89
CA LEU A 355 5.86 11.36 -17.89
C LEU A 355 5.36 10.95 -16.49
N ILE A 356 6.21 10.30 -15.70
CA ILE A 356 5.92 9.95 -14.30
C ILE A 356 5.77 11.20 -13.45
N GLY A 357 6.47 12.30 -13.73
CA GLY A 357 6.23 13.56 -13.04
C GLY A 357 4.77 14.02 -13.16
N PHE A 358 4.19 13.94 -14.38
CA PHE A 358 2.76 14.22 -14.57
C PHE A 358 1.85 13.15 -13.94
N TYR A 359 2.21 11.87 -14.07
CA TYR A 359 1.50 10.76 -13.45
C TYR A 359 1.40 10.93 -11.93
N HIS A 360 2.48 11.33 -11.28
CA HIS A 360 2.54 11.54 -9.84
C HIS A 360 1.57 12.63 -9.35
N LEU A 361 1.36 13.69 -10.13
CA LEU A 361 0.34 14.71 -9.81
C LEU A 361 -1.07 14.10 -9.75
N GLY A 362 -1.41 13.27 -10.72
CA GLY A 362 -2.69 12.56 -10.76
C GLY A 362 -2.83 11.53 -9.65
N ASP A 363 -1.77 10.76 -9.41
CA ASP A 363 -1.72 9.71 -8.39
C ASP A 363 -1.84 10.28 -6.97
N ALA A 364 -1.14 11.36 -6.67
CA ALA A 364 -1.20 12.06 -5.39
C ALA A 364 -2.60 12.63 -5.12
N LEU A 365 -3.23 13.25 -6.13
CA LEU A 365 -4.60 13.76 -6.04
C LEU A 365 -5.61 12.64 -5.81
N GLN A 366 -5.54 11.59 -6.62
CA GLN A 366 -6.42 10.43 -6.53
C GLN A 366 -6.30 9.75 -5.17
N THR A 367 -5.08 9.51 -4.70
CA THR A 367 -4.80 8.87 -3.40
C THR A 367 -5.41 9.69 -2.25
N LEU A 368 -5.19 11.01 -2.23
CA LEU A 368 -5.77 11.87 -1.20
C LEU A 368 -7.31 11.81 -1.21
N CYS A 369 -7.92 11.96 -2.38
CA CYS A 369 -9.37 11.94 -2.52
C CYS A 369 -9.95 10.59 -2.06
N PHE A 370 -9.30 9.49 -2.41
CA PHE A 370 -9.69 8.13 -2.00
C PHE A 370 -9.71 8.00 -0.47
N PHE A 371 -8.66 8.47 0.21
CA PHE A 371 -8.55 8.42 1.66
C PHE A 371 -9.54 9.36 2.37
N ILE A 372 -9.85 10.52 1.80
CA ILE A 372 -10.88 11.43 2.33
C ILE A 372 -12.28 10.81 2.16
N LEU A 373 -12.61 10.25 1.00
CA LEU A 373 -13.91 9.60 0.76
C LEU A 373 -14.12 8.39 1.68
N ARG A 374 -13.05 7.66 1.97
CA ARG A 374 -13.07 6.60 2.98
C ARG A 374 -13.43 7.14 4.38
N SER A 375 -12.99 8.35 4.74
CA SER A 375 -13.39 9.01 5.99
C SER A 375 -14.89 9.35 6.01
N PHE A 376 -15.50 9.55 4.86
CA PHE A 376 -16.96 9.68 4.70
C PHE A 376 -17.68 8.33 4.57
N LYS A 377 -16.95 7.19 4.73
CA LYS A 377 -17.49 5.82 4.57
C LYS A 377 -17.94 5.50 3.13
N ILE A 378 -17.40 6.21 2.15
CA ILE A 378 -17.67 6.02 0.73
C ILE A 378 -16.48 5.28 0.12
N THR A 379 -16.63 3.98 -0.12
CA THR A 379 -15.54 3.11 -0.66
C THR A 379 -15.93 2.43 -1.96
N LEU A 380 -17.21 2.09 -2.16
CA LEU A 380 -17.67 1.36 -3.34
C LEU A 380 -17.56 2.20 -4.62
N VAL A 381 -18.03 3.44 -4.61
CA VAL A 381 -18.00 4.31 -5.80
C VAL A 381 -16.56 4.62 -6.23
N PRO A 382 -15.64 5.01 -5.33
CA PRO A 382 -14.23 5.15 -5.67
C PRO A 382 -13.61 3.87 -6.24
N MET A 383 -13.91 2.70 -5.66
CA MET A 383 -13.43 1.41 -6.17
C MET A 383 -13.89 1.16 -7.61
N LEU A 384 -15.18 1.36 -7.90
CA LEU A 384 -15.73 1.12 -9.24
C LEU A 384 -15.11 2.07 -10.28
N LEU A 385 -15.04 3.37 -9.95
CA LEU A 385 -14.41 4.36 -10.83
C LEU A 385 -12.94 4.00 -11.09
N TYR A 386 -12.20 3.68 -10.04
CA TYR A 386 -10.79 3.30 -10.14
C TYR A 386 -10.59 2.05 -10.99
N SER A 387 -11.39 1.02 -10.76
CA SER A 387 -11.30 -0.25 -11.50
C SER A 387 -11.59 -0.06 -12.99
N VAL A 388 -12.67 0.65 -13.32
CA VAL A 388 -13.07 0.89 -14.72
C VAL A 388 -12.02 1.76 -15.44
N MET A 389 -11.53 2.80 -14.78
CA MET A 389 -10.57 3.70 -15.41
C MET A 389 -9.17 3.05 -15.54
N LEU A 390 -8.70 2.36 -14.49
CA LEU A 390 -7.36 1.80 -14.51
C LEU A 390 -7.26 0.58 -15.44
N TRP A 391 -8.20 -0.36 -15.37
CA TRP A 391 -8.21 -1.51 -16.28
C TRP A 391 -8.73 -1.16 -17.68
N GLY A 392 -9.78 -0.32 -17.78
CA GLY A 392 -10.38 0.06 -19.06
C GLY A 392 -9.55 1.09 -19.81
N VAL A 393 -9.36 2.28 -19.26
CA VAL A 393 -8.62 3.36 -19.94
C VAL A 393 -7.12 3.15 -19.83
N GLY A 394 -6.59 2.91 -18.63
CA GLY A 394 -5.14 2.78 -18.41
C GLY A 394 -4.56 1.57 -19.12
N LEU A 395 -4.94 0.37 -18.71
CA LEU A 395 -4.34 -0.86 -19.19
C LEU A 395 -4.81 -1.22 -20.61
N SER A 396 -6.13 -1.29 -20.84
CA SER A 396 -6.67 -1.67 -22.14
C SER A 396 -6.43 -0.58 -23.18
N GLY A 397 -6.59 0.70 -22.82
CA GLY A 397 -6.25 1.82 -23.69
C GLY A 397 -4.76 1.87 -24.01
N GLY A 398 -3.89 1.59 -23.01
CA GLY A 398 -2.45 1.47 -23.22
C GLY A 398 -2.08 0.34 -24.18
N TYR A 399 -2.73 -0.82 -24.03
CA TYR A 399 -2.55 -1.93 -24.96
C TYR A 399 -2.98 -1.58 -26.40
N LEU A 400 -4.15 -0.98 -26.55
CA LEU A 400 -4.62 -0.53 -27.87
C LEU A 400 -3.68 0.50 -28.48
N LEU A 401 -3.28 1.53 -27.76
CA LEU A 401 -2.38 2.57 -28.24
C LEU A 401 -0.98 2.03 -28.58
N ALA A 402 -0.49 1.07 -27.82
CA ALA A 402 0.82 0.46 -28.06
C ALA A 402 0.83 -0.42 -29.31
N TYR A 403 -0.19 -1.26 -29.53
CA TYR A 403 -0.15 -2.33 -30.51
C TYR A 403 -1.05 -2.11 -31.73
N HIS A 404 -2.14 -1.37 -31.60
CA HIS A 404 -3.14 -1.19 -32.67
C HIS A 404 -3.30 0.27 -33.11
N GLY A 405 -3.04 1.23 -32.22
CA GLY A 405 -3.35 2.64 -32.43
C GLY A 405 -4.84 2.96 -32.25
N PHE A 406 -5.19 4.21 -32.46
CA PHE A 406 -6.58 4.69 -32.50
C PHE A 406 -6.91 5.30 -33.87
N PRO A 407 -8.18 5.56 -34.21
CA PRO A 407 -8.51 6.26 -35.47
C PRO A 407 -7.73 7.56 -35.60
N GLY A 408 -6.87 7.64 -36.63
CA GLY A 408 -5.98 8.79 -36.89
C GLY A 408 -4.68 8.80 -36.09
N ILE A 409 -4.40 7.81 -35.24
CA ILE A 409 -3.15 7.70 -34.45
C ILE A 409 -2.56 6.31 -34.68
N ASN A 410 -1.36 6.24 -35.22
CA ASN A 410 -0.65 4.97 -35.42
C ASN A 410 -0.25 4.33 -34.07
N ALA A 411 -0.04 3.00 -34.10
CA ALA A 411 0.48 2.27 -32.96
C ALA A 411 1.85 2.80 -32.53
N MET A 412 2.01 3.14 -31.26
CA MET A 412 3.24 3.74 -30.75
C MET A 412 4.39 2.75 -30.59
N GLN A 413 4.10 1.44 -30.42
CA GLN A 413 5.07 0.39 -30.15
C GLN A 413 6.12 0.76 -29.08
N SER A 414 5.67 1.44 -28.04
CA SER A 414 6.51 2.02 -27.00
C SER A 414 5.87 1.90 -25.61
N PRO A 415 6.66 1.76 -24.53
CA PRO A 415 6.14 1.78 -23.16
C PRO A 415 5.42 3.07 -22.79
N HIS A 416 5.70 4.18 -23.49
CA HIS A 416 5.02 5.47 -23.31
C HIS A 416 3.51 5.38 -23.48
N ALA A 417 3.02 4.51 -24.39
CA ALA A 417 1.59 4.33 -24.62
C ALA A 417 0.84 3.93 -23.34
N PHE A 418 1.40 2.99 -22.58
CA PHE A 418 0.82 2.52 -21.31
C PHE A 418 0.84 3.61 -20.23
N TRP A 419 1.95 4.32 -20.10
CA TRP A 419 2.08 5.38 -19.10
C TRP A 419 1.20 6.60 -19.43
N LEU A 420 1.06 6.97 -20.70
CA LEU A 420 0.14 8.04 -21.14
C LEU A 420 -1.31 7.69 -20.84
N MET A 421 -1.73 6.47 -21.14
CA MET A 421 -3.11 6.04 -20.86
C MET A 421 -3.36 5.86 -19.36
N SER A 422 -2.38 5.41 -18.59
CA SER A 422 -2.47 5.34 -17.13
C SER A 422 -2.54 6.73 -16.50
N LEU A 423 -1.76 7.70 -16.97
CA LEU A 423 -1.85 9.11 -16.60
C LEU A 423 -3.26 9.66 -16.87
N SER A 424 -3.80 9.40 -18.07
CA SER A 424 -5.15 9.84 -18.45
C SER A 424 -6.22 9.22 -17.55
N ALA A 425 -6.09 7.93 -17.24
CA ALA A 425 -6.98 7.23 -16.31
C ALA A 425 -6.96 7.86 -14.91
N LEU A 426 -5.77 8.14 -14.35
CA LEU A 426 -5.65 8.75 -13.03
C LEU A 426 -6.14 10.19 -12.99
N ALA A 427 -5.92 10.98 -14.05
CA ALA A 427 -6.45 12.34 -14.16
C ALA A 427 -7.99 12.35 -14.14
N LEU A 428 -8.62 11.44 -14.89
CA LEU A 428 -10.07 11.28 -14.92
C LEU A 428 -10.61 10.80 -13.55
N VAL A 429 -9.99 9.80 -12.94
CA VAL A 429 -10.36 9.33 -11.60
C VAL A 429 -10.19 10.46 -10.58
N GLY A 430 -9.03 11.12 -10.58
CA GLY A 430 -8.73 12.19 -9.63
C GLY A 430 -9.76 13.32 -9.68
N THR A 431 -10.16 13.75 -10.89
CA THR A 431 -11.20 14.79 -11.07
C THR A 431 -12.58 14.32 -10.60
N CYS A 432 -12.99 13.10 -10.91
CA CYS A 432 -14.25 12.53 -10.43
C CYS A 432 -14.28 12.42 -8.91
N LEU A 433 -13.20 11.92 -8.30
CA LEU A 433 -13.11 11.78 -6.85
C LEU A 433 -13.02 13.13 -6.14
N LEU A 434 -12.34 14.13 -6.73
CA LEU A 434 -12.29 15.49 -6.22
C LEU A 434 -13.70 16.11 -6.16
N TYR A 435 -14.49 15.93 -7.21
CA TYR A 435 -15.92 16.36 -7.20
C TYR A 435 -16.70 15.69 -6.08
N LEU A 436 -16.51 14.38 -5.87
CA LEU A 436 -17.19 13.66 -4.78
C LEU A 436 -16.74 14.15 -3.39
N VAL A 437 -15.46 14.44 -3.20
CA VAL A 437 -14.93 15.03 -1.96
C VAL A 437 -15.55 16.39 -1.71
N TRP A 438 -15.56 17.27 -2.71
CA TRP A 438 -16.15 18.61 -2.61
C TRP A 438 -17.64 18.54 -2.24
N ARG A 439 -18.42 17.71 -2.95
CA ARG A 439 -19.86 17.52 -2.70
C ARG A 439 -20.14 17.05 -1.27
N ASN A 440 -19.42 16.02 -0.81
CA ASN A 440 -19.65 15.46 0.52
C ASN A 440 -19.16 16.40 1.63
N THR A 441 -18.07 17.13 1.41
CA THR A 441 -17.58 18.15 2.35
C THR A 441 -18.60 19.25 2.54
N ASN A 442 -19.14 19.81 1.45
CA ASN A 442 -20.15 20.86 1.51
C ASN A 442 -21.46 20.37 2.16
N ALA A 443 -21.91 19.16 1.84
CA ALA A 443 -23.09 18.57 2.47
C ALA A 443 -22.96 18.49 4.00
N LYS A 444 -21.75 18.14 4.51
CA LYS A 444 -21.48 18.10 5.95
C LYS A 444 -21.41 19.50 6.58
N VAL A 445 -20.80 20.46 5.90
CA VAL A 445 -20.71 21.85 6.39
C VAL A 445 -22.10 22.51 6.43
N ASN A 446 -22.93 22.31 5.41
CA ASN A 446 -24.28 22.87 5.33
C ASN A 446 -25.21 22.33 6.44
N GLN A 447 -24.93 21.15 7.02
CA GLN A 447 -25.66 20.66 8.18
C GLN A 447 -25.54 21.59 9.42
N ILE A 448 -24.50 22.45 9.48
CA ILE A 448 -24.35 23.44 10.57
C ILE A 448 -25.22 24.67 10.34
N THR A 449 -25.39 25.07 9.07
CA THR A 449 -26.15 26.30 8.73
C THR A 449 -27.66 26.11 8.69
N SER A 450 -28.11 24.86 8.77
CA SER A 450 -29.53 24.48 8.80
C SER A 450 -30.09 24.21 10.23
N VAL A 451 -29.25 24.33 11.26
CA VAL A 451 -29.60 24.29 12.69
C VAL A 451 -29.39 25.67 13.29
#